data_e93ef34e559df7770783e43ee5b11008
#
_entry.id   e93ef34e559df7770783e43ee5b11008
#
_cell.length_a   1.000
_cell.length_b   1.000
_cell.length_c   1.000
_cell.angle_alpha   90.00
_cell.angle_beta   90.00
_cell.angle_gamma   90.00
#
_symmetry.space_group_name_H-M   'P 1'
#
loop_
_entity.id
_entity.type
_entity.pdbx_description
1 polymer ?
#
loop_
_entity_poly.entity_id
_entity_poly.type
_entity_poly.pdbx_seq_one_letter_code
_entity_poly.pdbx_strand_id
1 'polypeptide(L)'
;MPRGQRIPYEENHRTNEGGMLEKKCNVCNEWLPCNEEYFYKTKHNKTDGLYPSCKKCEIIRAGQWTKNNPENFKAAYKRYMKTDSWRAYKKENNIKTKDLMKQWWKDHPEKNKQYRENHRNHDISTKEWKSCQEYFNYTCAYCGKTLEQQYKQNNHQFHKEHVDHEGYNDVRNCVPSCTQCNSSKRAKTIEELFQLGYLKEFTQDKYNKIMLWCDEDYKQYIEEKPAYKIKRKRIDNEDGTYYWQHELWIYDEKRNLVECITVKNSRKEILDDIKNGNIVI
;
A
#
# COMPACT_ATOMS: atom_id res chain seq x y z
N MET A 1 23.37 30.92 23.95
CA MET A 1 22.54 31.28 25.11
C MET A 1 23.40 31.13 26.37
N PRO A 2 23.39 32.09 27.31
CA PRO A 2 24.12 31.94 28.57
C PRO A 2 23.61 30.70 29.30
N ARG A 3 24.49 29.95 29.95
CA ARG A 3 24.15 28.80 30.78
C ARG A 3 23.19 29.29 31.86
N GLY A 4 21.91 28.89 31.79
CA GLY A 4 20.88 29.31 32.73
C GLY A 4 21.30 28.97 34.16
N GLN A 5 21.01 29.88 35.10
CA GLN A 5 21.18 29.64 36.51
C GLN A 5 20.50 28.35 36.92
N ARG A 6 21.18 27.51 37.71
CA ARG A 6 20.56 26.28 38.26
C ARG A 6 19.48 26.74 39.24
N ILE A 7 18.26 26.33 38.99
CA ILE A 7 17.16 26.52 39.93
C ILE A 7 17.47 25.68 41.18
N PRO A 8 17.40 26.25 42.38
CA PRO A 8 17.57 25.50 43.62
C PRO A 8 16.59 24.34 43.73
N TYR A 9 16.99 23.27 44.43
CA TYR A 9 16.18 22.07 44.56
C TYR A 9 14.81 22.36 45.17
N GLU A 10 14.81 23.20 46.22
CA GLU A 10 13.62 23.57 47.00
C GLU A 10 12.61 24.38 46.17
N GLU A 11 13.05 25.07 45.11
CA GLU A 11 12.19 25.88 44.25
C GLU A 11 11.49 25.02 43.17
N ASN A 12 12.05 23.86 42.84
CA ASN A 12 11.50 22.98 41.77
C ASN A 12 11.11 21.59 42.23
N HIS A 13 11.22 21.31 43.57
CA HIS A 13 10.71 20.08 44.19
C HIS A 13 9.85 20.43 45.39
N ARG A 14 8.80 19.68 45.62
CA ARG A 14 7.95 19.80 46.82
C ARG A 14 7.34 18.42 47.15
N THR A 15 6.94 18.24 48.38
CA THR A 15 6.08 17.13 48.77
C THR A 15 4.65 17.65 48.84
N ASN A 16 3.72 16.99 48.13
CA ASN A 16 2.32 17.37 48.17
C ASN A 16 1.63 16.89 49.46
N GLU A 17 0.35 17.24 49.66
CA GLU A 17 -0.44 16.86 50.83
C GLU A 17 -0.56 15.35 51.05
N GLY A 18 -0.43 14.57 49.99
CA GLY A 18 -0.43 13.09 50.02
C GLY A 18 0.93 12.45 50.26
N GLY A 19 1.98 13.23 50.58
CA GLY A 19 3.34 12.74 50.81
C GLY A 19 4.13 12.38 49.55
N MET A 20 3.64 12.68 48.36
CA MET A 20 4.31 12.38 47.10
C MET A 20 5.28 13.52 46.71
N LEU A 21 6.51 13.14 46.36
CA LEU A 21 7.48 14.08 45.82
C LEU A 21 7.07 14.51 44.38
N GLU A 22 6.93 15.81 44.18
CA GLU A 22 6.62 16.44 42.90
C GLU A 22 7.78 17.30 42.43
N LYS A 23 7.95 17.41 41.12
CA LYS A 23 8.90 18.24 40.41
C LYS A 23 8.19 19.20 39.49
N LYS A 24 8.59 20.45 39.50
CA LYS A 24 8.07 21.49 38.61
C LYS A 24 8.71 21.39 37.23
N CYS A 25 7.89 21.28 36.19
CA CYS A 25 8.38 21.37 34.82
C CYS A 25 8.79 22.81 34.51
N ASN A 26 10.01 23.01 34.01
CA ASN A 26 10.53 24.36 33.70
C ASN A 26 9.94 24.97 32.40
N VAL A 27 9.09 24.26 31.70
CA VAL A 27 8.44 24.72 30.44
C VAL A 27 6.96 25.06 30.66
N CYS A 28 6.16 24.11 31.17
CA CYS A 28 4.73 24.36 31.44
C CYS A 28 4.44 24.84 32.86
N ASN A 29 5.44 24.83 33.75
CA ASN A 29 5.34 25.19 35.16
C ASN A 29 4.39 24.30 36.00
N GLU A 30 3.90 23.19 35.45
CA GLU A 30 3.10 22.25 36.18
C GLU A 30 3.93 21.43 37.17
N TRP A 31 3.35 21.15 38.35
CA TRP A 31 3.91 20.24 39.33
C TRP A 31 3.45 18.80 38.97
N LEU A 32 4.40 17.91 38.80
CA LEU A 32 4.16 16.54 38.37
C LEU A 32 4.96 15.59 39.26
N PRO A 33 4.49 14.33 39.45
CA PRO A 33 5.25 13.32 40.20
C PRO A 33 6.69 13.22 39.69
N CYS A 34 7.65 13.29 40.63
CA CYS A 34 9.09 13.29 40.34
C CYS A 34 9.57 11.87 40.04
N ASN A 35 9.13 11.31 38.90
CA ASN A 35 9.45 9.94 38.47
C ASN A 35 9.62 9.81 36.94
N GLU A 36 10.00 8.60 36.51
CA GLU A 36 10.25 8.29 35.11
C GLU A 36 8.97 8.22 34.25
N GLU A 37 7.81 8.24 34.82
CA GLU A 37 6.56 8.29 34.10
C GLU A 37 6.37 9.67 33.46
N TYR A 38 6.71 10.73 34.18
CA TYR A 38 6.51 12.13 33.78
C TYR A 38 7.74 12.80 33.19
N PHE A 39 8.95 12.36 33.56
CA PHE A 39 10.21 12.96 33.14
C PHE A 39 11.15 11.94 32.52
N TYR A 40 11.97 12.35 31.55
CA TYR A 40 13.02 11.48 31.00
C TYR A 40 14.22 11.42 31.96
N LYS A 41 14.90 10.27 32.00
CA LYS A 41 16.18 10.12 32.69
C LYS A 41 17.29 10.96 32.02
N THR A 42 18.19 11.50 32.82
CA THR A 42 19.41 12.13 32.35
C THR A 42 20.57 11.91 33.31
N LYS A 43 21.74 11.60 32.77
CA LYS A 43 22.99 11.50 33.53
C LYS A 43 23.57 12.87 33.91
N HIS A 44 23.08 13.94 33.28
CA HIS A 44 23.61 15.28 33.47
C HIS A 44 23.01 16.00 34.70
N ASN A 45 21.85 15.59 35.16
CA ASN A 45 21.25 16.07 36.38
C ASN A 45 21.57 15.11 37.52
N LYS A 46 22.51 15.50 38.39
CA LYS A 46 22.98 14.69 39.54
C LYS A 46 22.05 14.76 40.74
N THR A 47 21.06 15.66 40.74
CA THR A 47 20.18 15.89 41.88
C THR A 47 19.07 14.84 41.96
N ASP A 48 18.34 14.62 40.90
CA ASP A 48 17.23 13.70 40.80
C ASP A 48 17.30 12.73 39.61
N GLY A 49 18.32 12.89 38.76
CA GLY A 49 18.51 12.04 37.58
C GLY A 49 17.50 12.26 36.45
N LEU A 50 16.64 13.29 36.56
CA LEU A 50 15.55 13.53 35.60
C LEU A 50 15.76 14.83 34.80
N TYR A 51 15.19 14.90 33.62
CA TYR A 51 15.17 16.11 32.78
C TYR A 51 14.42 17.24 33.51
N PRO A 52 14.79 18.50 33.27
CA PRO A 52 14.12 19.66 33.90
C PRO A 52 12.71 19.92 33.33
N SER A 53 12.41 19.43 32.17
CA SER A 53 11.11 19.54 31.49
C SER A 53 10.39 18.18 31.42
N CYS A 54 9.08 18.20 31.54
CA CYS A 54 8.27 16.99 31.46
C CYS A 54 8.26 16.37 30.06
N LYS A 55 7.97 15.08 29.95
CA LYS A 55 7.92 14.34 28.68
C LYS A 55 6.99 14.99 27.65
N LYS A 56 5.84 15.51 28.08
CA LYS A 56 4.88 16.20 27.21
C LYS A 56 5.50 17.44 26.55
N CYS A 57 6.19 18.27 27.31
CA CYS A 57 6.87 19.44 26.78
C CYS A 57 8.04 19.09 25.87
N GLU A 58 8.80 18.03 26.19
CA GLU A 58 9.89 17.54 25.33
C GLU A 58 9.37 17.01 23.98
N ILE A 59 8.25 16.29 23.95
CA ILE A 59 7.61 15.81 22.73
C ILE A 59 7.16 16.98 21.86
N ILE A 60 6.54 18.01 22.45
CA ILE A 60 6.12 19.21 21.73
C ILE A 60 7.34 19.94 21.14
N ARG A 61 8.39 20.12 21.93
CA ARG A 61 9.64 20.76 21.50
C ARG A 61 10.31 20.00 20.35
N ALA A 62 10.39 18.68 20.46
CA ALA A 62 10.94 17.83 19.40
C ALA A 62 10.12 17.91 18.12
N GLY A 63 8.79 17.91 18.24
CA GLY A 63 7.88 18.08 17.09
C GLY A 63 8.04 19.45 16.40
N GLN A 64 8.17 20.53 17.18
CA GLN A 64 8.43 21.86 16.65
C GLN A 64 9.79 21.94 15.96
N TRP A 65 10.83 21.37 16.58
CA TRP A 65 12.16 21.32 15.98
C TRP A 65 12.13 20.60 14.62
N THR A 66 11.45 19.46 14.55
CA THR A 66 11.30 18.68 13.30
C THR A 66 10.60 19.49 12.20
N LYS A 67 9.54 20.24 12.55
CA LYS A 67 8.83 21.12 11.61
C LYS A 67 9.72 22.28 11.11
N ASN A 68 10.53 22.84 11.99
CA ASN A 68 11.39 23.98 11.67
C ASN A 68 12.69 23.57 10.96
N ASN A 69 13.07 22.27 11.01
CA ASN A 69 14.31 21.75 10.45
C ASN A 69 14.09 20.50 9.58
N PRO A 70 13.21 20.55 8.57
CA PRO A 70 12.82 19.36 7.81
C PRO A 70 13.98 18.70 7.06
N GLU A 71 14.93 19.48 6.53
CA GLU A 71 16.08 18.95 5.79
C GLU A 71 17.08 18.24 6.73
N ASN A 72 17.35 18.83 7.90
CA ASN A 72 18.19 18.21 8.91
C ASN A 72 17.59 16.90 9.43
N PHE A 73 16.27 16.89 9.64
CA PHE A 73 15.54 15.68 10.04
C PHE A 73 15.62 14.61 8.95
N LYS A 74 15.35 14.96 7.69
CA LYS A 74 15.47 14.02 6.55
C LYS A 74 16.89 13.45 6.41
N ALA A 75 17.91 14.28 6.57
CA ALA A 75 19.29 13.84 6.50
C ALA A 75 19.67 12.90 7.66
N ALA A 76 19.24 13.19 8.87
CA ALA A 76 19.42 12.32 10.04
C ALA A 76 18.68 10.99 9.86
N TYR A 77 17.43 11.03 9.41
CA TYR A 77 16.63 9.85 9.14
C TYR A 77 17.25 8.97 8.05
N LYS A 78 17.74 9.55 6.93
CA LYS A 78 18.45 8.80 5.89
C LYS A 78 19.70 8.11 6.41
N ARG A 79 20.44 8.76 7.34
CA ARG A 79 21.60 8.12 7.99
C ARG A 79 21.19 6.96 8.89
N TYR A 80 20.16 7.15 9.70
CA TYR A 80 19.61 6.11 10.56
C TYR A 80 19.14 4.88 9.78
N MET A 81 18.46 5.09 8.64
CA MET A 81 17.98 3.99 7.76
C MET A 81 19.11 3.13 7.17
N LYS A 82 20.35 3.61 7.15
CA LYS A 82 21.54 2.86 6.69
C LYS A 82 22.18 2.00 7.78
N THR A 83 21.79 2.18 9.04
CA THR A 83 22.37 1.43 10.16
C THR A 83 21.91 -0.02 10.21
N ASP A 84 22.74 -0.90 10.74
CA ASP A 84 22.38 -2.32 10.94
C ASP A 84 21.25 -2.46 11.96
N SER A 85 21.19 -1.58 12.95
CA SER A 85 20.10 -1.49 13.92
C SER A 85 18.74 -1.25 13.23
N TRP A 86 18.68 -0.33 12.26
CA TRP A 86 17.48 -0.11 11.46
C TRP A 86 17.09 -1.33 10.61
N ARG A 87 18.08 -1.96 9.97
CA ARG A 87 17.83 -3.15 9.15
C ARG A 87 17.27 -4.31 9.98
N ALA A 88 17.86 -4.55 11.16
CA ALA A 88 17.37 -5.56 12.10
C ALA A 88 15.95 -5.26 12.58
N TYR A 89 15.68 -4.03 13.03
CA TYR A 89 14.36 -3.56 13.43
C TYR A 89 13.32 -3.73 12.32
N LYS A 90 13.65 -3.32 11.09
CA LYS A 90 12.75 -3.46 9.94
C LYS A 90 12.47 -4.92 9.60
N LYS A 91 13.48 -5.79 9.67
CA LYS A 91 13.32 -7.23 9.43
C LYS A 91 12.38 -7.85 10.46
N GLU A 92 12.59 -7.56 11.74
CA GLU A 92 11.76 -8.06 12.84
C GLU A 92 10.30 -7.56 12.72
N ASN A 93 10.10 -6.28 12.48
CA ASN A 93 8.75 -5.72 12.31
C ASN A 93 8.05 -6.25 11.06
N ASN A 94 8.77 -6.49 9.96
CA ASN A 94 8.17 -7.10 8.78
C ASN A 94 7.67 -8.53 9.06
N ILE A 95 8.41 -9.31 9.86
CA ILE A 95 7.99 -10.65 10.28
C ILE A 95 6.73 -10.54 11.14
N LYS A 96 6.77 -9.73 12.21
CA LYS A 96 5.61 -9.49 13.09
C LYS A 96 4.37 -9.02 12.31
N THR A 97 4.54 -8.08 11.39
CA THR A 97 3.43 -7.57 10.57
C THR A 97 2.85 -8.65 9.65
N LYS A 98 3.69 -9.49 9.04
CA LYS A 98 3.23 -10.61 8.21
C LYS A 98 2.43 -11.63 9.02
N ASP A 99 2.90 -11.98 10.22
CA ASP A 99 2.23 -12.94 11.07
C ASP A 99 0.89 -12.39 11.58
N LEU A 100 0.86 -11.12 12.01
CA LEU A 100 -0.38 -10.43 12.38
C LEU A 100 -1.37 -10.37 11.21
N MET A 101 -0.92 -10.03 10.01
CA MET A 101 -1.76 -10.00 8.81
C MET A 101 -2.28 -11.39 8.46
N LYS A 102 -1.42 -12.43 8.55
CA LYS A 102 -1.81 -13.82 8.29
C LYS A 102 -2.88 -14.28 9.30
N GLN A 103 -2.70 -13.93 10.57
CA GLN A 103 -3.68 -14.24 11.61
C GLN A 103 -4.99 -13.47 11.36
N TRP A 104 -4.91 -12.17 11.10
CA TRP A 104 -6.08 -11.33 10.82
C TRP A 104 -6.91 -11.86 9.64
N TRP A 105 -6.27 -12.32 8.54
CA TRP A 105 -6.97 -12.93 7.40
C TRP A 105 -7.63 -14.27 7.75
N LYS A 106 -7.09 -15.03 8.71
CA LYS A 106 -7.73 -16.25 9.22
C LYS A 106 -8.97 -15.93 10.06
N ASP A 107 -8.88 -14.88 10.86
CA ASP A 107 -9.95 -14.47 11.76
C ASP A 107 -11.09 -13.73 11.04
N HIS A 108 -10.83 -13.26 9.80
CA HIS A 108 -11.80 -12.50 8.99
C HIS A 108 -11.94 -13.10 7.57
N PRO A 109 -12.42 -14.34 7.43
CA PRO A 109 -12.51 -15.02 6.12
C PRO A 109 -13.45 -14.31 5.16
N GLU A 110 -14.52 -13.67 5.64
CA GLU A 110 -15.46 -12.88 4.85
C GLU A 110 -14.78 -11.66 4.20
N LYS A 111 -13.90 -10.95 4.93
CA LYS A 111 -13.15 -9.82 4.39
C LYS A 111 -12.09 -10.26 3.40
N ASN A 112 -11.47 -11.42 3.62
CA ASN A 112 -10.53 -12.00 2.65
C ASN A 112 -11.26 -12.36 1.36
N LYS A 113 -12.46 -12.94 1.44
CA LYS A 113 -13.31 -13.23 0.28
C LYS A 113 -13.67 -11.95 -0.46
N GLN A 114 -14.18 -10.93 0.24
CA GLN A 114 -14.51 -9.62 -0.34
C GLN A 114 -13.29 -8.94 -0.98
N TYR A 115 -12.12 -8.99 -0.35
CA TYR A 115 -10.87 -8.46 -0.92
C TYR A 115 -10.51 -9.17 -2.24
N ARG A 116 -10.64 -10.50 -2.28
CA ARG A 116 -10.38 -11.30 -3.49
C ARG A 116 -11.39 -11.04 -4.60
N GLU A 117 -12.66 -10.86 -4.25
CA GLU A 117 -13.73 -10.53 -5.19
C GLU A 117 -13.53 -9.13 -5.78
N ASN A 118 -13.14 -8.18 -4.96
CA ASN A 118 -12.81 -6.82 -5.39
C ASN A 118 -11.47 -6.72 -6.15
N HIS A 119 -10.61 -7.74 -6.05
CA HIS A 119 -9.33 -7.75 -6.78
C HIS A 119 -9.58 -8.23 -8.20
N ARG A 120 -9.82 -7.28 -9.10
CA ARG A 120 -10.08 -7.57 -10.51
C ARG A 120 -8.91 -8.30 -11.15
N ASN A 121 -9.17 -9.51 -11.66
CA ASN A 121 -8.25 -10.22 -12.52
C ASN A 121 -8.45 -9.72 -13.95
N HIS A 122 -7.48 -8.99 -14.47
CA HIS A 122 -7.53 -8.52 -15.86
C HIS A 122 -7.66 -9.68 -16.85
N ASP A 123 -8.62 -9.61 -17.74
CA ASP A 123 -8.75 -10.51 -18.87
C ASP A 123 -7.96 -9.98 -20.07
N ILE A 124 -6.66 -9.84 -19.88
CA ILE A 124 -5.72 -9.29 -20.86
C ILE A 124 -4.67 -10.36 -21.17
N SER A 125 -4.59 -10.78 -22.43
CA SER A 125 -3.57 -11.72 -22.89
C SER A 125 -2.17 -11.09 -22.82
N THR A 126 -1.15 -11.94 -22.87
CA THR A 126 0.25 -11.46 -22.92
C THR A 126 0.50 -10.62 -24.18
N LYS A 127 -0.11 -10.98 -25.30
CA LYS A 127 0.03 -10.27 -26.56
C LYS A 127 -0.65 -8.91 -26.51
N GLU A 128 -1.91 -8.84 -26.06
CA GLU A 128 -2.63 -7.57 -25.86
C GLU A 128 -1.87 -6.63 -24.93
N TRP A 129 -1.33 -7.16 -23.84
CA TRP A 129 -0.56 -6.36 -22.88
C TRP A 129 0.72 -5.81 -23.49
N LYS A 130 1.42 -6.64 -24.27
CA LYS A 130 2.63 -6.20 -24.98
C LYS A 130 2.30 -5.09 -25.98
N SER A 131 1.26 -5.25 -26.79
CA SER A 131 0.80 -4.22 -27.74
C SER A 131 0.39 -2.92 -27.03
N CYS A 132 -0.31 -3.01 -25.91
CA CYS A 132 -0.62 -1.83 -25.09
C CYS A 132 0.64 -1.12 -24.61
N GLN A 133 1.65 -1.85 -24.12
CA GLN A 133 2.92 -1.25 -23.72
C GLN A 133 3.68 -0.62 -24.89
N GLU A 134 3.66 -1.25 -26.06
CA GLU A 134 4.24 -0.71 -27.30
C GLU A 134 3.57 0.60 -27.71
N TYR A 135 2.23 0.65 -27.70
CA TYR A 135 1.47 1.87 -27.98
C TYR A 135 1.88 3.04 -27.07
N PHE A 136 2.11 2.78 -25.80
CA PHE A 136 2.60 3.75 -24.83
C PHE A 136 4.14 3.87 -24.78
N ASN A 137 4.87 3.36 -25.80
CA ASN A 137 6.33 3.42 -25.90
C ASN A 137 7.05 2.87 -24.66
N TYR A 138 6.54 1.82 -24.03
CA TYR A 138 7.05 1.22 -22.78
C TYR A 138 7.25 2.25 -21.66
N THR A 139 6.34 3.22 -21.58
CA THR A 139 6.33 4.23 -20.53
C THR A 139 5.03 4.21 -19.74
N CYS A 140 5.05 4.78 -18.55
CA CYS A 140 3.84 5.02 -17.76
C CYS A 140 2.95 6.02 -18.52
N ALA A 141 1.70 5.65 -18.81
CA ALA A 141 0.75 6.46 -19.56
C ALA A 141 0.50 7.83 -18.91
N TYR A 142 0.62 7.92 -17.59
CA TYR A 142 0.37 9.16 -16.83
C TYR A 142 1.59 10.09 -16.75
N CYS A 143 2.76 9.58 -16.30
CA CYS A 143 3.92 10.44 -16.04
C CYS A 143 5.07 10.29 -17.04
N GLY A 144 5.01 9.31 -17.95
CA GLY A 144 6.07 9.06 -18.92
C GLY A 144 7.32 8.35 -18.35
N LYS A 145 7.30 7.90 -17.09
CA LYS A 145 8.39 7.10 -16.51
C LYS A 145 8.62 5.86 -17.36
N THR A 146 9.89 5.55 -17.69
CA THR A 146 10.22 4.36 -18.47
C THR A 146 10.12 3.08 -17.64
N LEU A 147 9.97 1.93 -18.33
CA LEU A 147 9.95 0.62 -17.67
C LEU A 147 11.25 0.35 -16.89
N GLU A 148 12.38 0.78 -17.42
CA GLU A 148 13.68 0.65 -16.75
C GLU A 148 13.73 1.46 -15.44
N GLN A 149 13.26 2.70 -15.46
CA GLN A 149 13.16 3.54 -14.26
C GLN A 149 12.23 2.94 -13.23
N GLN A 150 11.08 2.39 -13.66
CA GLN A 150 10.14 1.69 -12.80
C GLN A 150 10.81 0.48 -12.14
N TYR A 151 11.52 -0.33 -12.92
CA TYR A 151 12.19 -1.53 -12.43
C TYR A 151 13.30 -1.21 -11.41
N LYS A 152 14.12 -0.19 -11.70
CA LYS A 152 15.18 0.27 -10.76
C LYS A 152 14.62 0.74 -9.42
N GLN A 153 13.43 1.37 -9.42
CA GLN A 153 12.85 1.92 -8.20
C GLN A 153 12.05 0.91 -7.38
N ASN A 154 11.32 0.01 -8.04
CA ASN A 154 10.32 -0.83 -7.41
C ASN A 154 10.53 -2.33 -7.61
N ASN A 155 11.52 -2.72 -8.42
CA ASN A 155 11.84 -4.12 -8.77
C ASN A 155 10.65 -4.91 -9.36
N HIS A 156 9.76 -4.24 -10.08
CA HIS A 156 8.67 -4.88 -10.83
C HIS A 156 8.24 -4.04 -12.05
N GLN A 157 7.49 -4.67 -12.95
CA GLN A 157 6.97 -4.07 -14.17
C GLN A 157 5.84 -3.06 -13.89
N PHE A 158 5.31 -2.43 -14.95
CA PHE A 158 4.11 -1.60 -14.83
C PHE A 158 2.90 -2.40 -14.36
N HIS A 159 2.06 -1.71 -13.60
CA HIS A 159 0.71 -2.19 -13.30
C HIS A 159 -0.16 -2.11 -14.54
N LYS A 160 -1.04 -3.09 -14.69
CA LYS A 160 -2.20 -3.02 -15.59
C LYS A 160 -3.25 -2.18 -14.87
N GLU A 161 -3.34 -0.90 -15.22
CA GLU A 161 -4.20 0.05 -14.52
C GLU A 161 -5.50 0.24 -15.27
N HIS A 162 -6.64 0.11 -14.57
CA HIS A 162 -7.95 0.44 -15.12
C HIS A 162 -8.12 1.96 -15.22
N VAL A 163 -8.37 2.48 -16.40
CA VAL A 163 -8.64 3.90 -16.62
C VAL A 163 -9.93 4.30 -15.93
N ASP A 164 -11.00 3.54 -16.16
CA ASP A 164 -12.25 3.60 -15.43
C ASP A 164 -12.35 2.41 -14.46
N HIS A 165 -12.53 2.69 -13.16
CA HIS A 165 -12.64 1.67 -12.13
C HIS A 165 -13.85 0.75 -12.31
N GLU A 166 -14.93 1.25 -12.89
CA GLU A 166 -16.17 0.53 -13.17
C GLU A 166 -16.28 0.02 -14.60
N GLY A 167 -15.28 0.33 -15.44
CA GLY A 167 -15.22 0.00 -16.85
C GLY A 167 -14.90 -1.47 -17.15
N TYR A 168 -14.54 -1.74 -18.38
CA TYR A 168 -14.18 -3.08 -18.85
C TYR A 168 -12.95 -3.63 -18.11
N ASN A 169 -12.91 -4.96 -17.95
CA ASN A 169 -11.80 -5.65 -17.29
C ASN A 169 -10.81 -6.28 -18.30
N ASP A 170 -10.67 -5.68 -19.45
CA ASP A 170 -9.76 -6.11 -20.53
C ASP A 170 -8.91 -4.96 -21.05
N VAL A 171 -8.27 -5.16 -22.21
CA VAL A 171 -7.32 -4.21 -22.79
C VAL A 171 -7.96 -2.87 -23.17
N ARG A 172 -9.28 -2.82 -23.39
CA ARG A 172 -10.04 -1.59 -23.70
C ARG A 172 -9.90 -0.50 -22.64
N ASN A 173 -9.83 -0.92 -21.39
CA ASN A 173 -9.83 -0.04 -20.22
C ASN A 173 -8.53 -0.15 -19.42
N CYS A 174 -7.44 -0.54 -20.07
CA CYS A 174 -6.19 -0.81 -19.37
C CYS A 174 -5.01 -0.06 -20.00
N VAL A 175 -4.20 0.59 -19.15
CA VAL A 175 -2.98 1.28 -19.55
C VAL A 175 -1.80 0.94 -18.64
N PRO A 176 -0.53 1.06 -19.12
CA PRO A 176 0.64 0.85 -18.28
C PRO A 176 0.80 2.00 -17.28
N SER A 177 0.84 1.67 -15.99
CA SER A 177 1.02 2.64 -14.91
C SER A 177 2.18 2.28 -13.99
N CYS A 178 3.00 3.27 -13.62
CA CYS A 178 4.01 3.09 -12.58
C CYS A 178 3.35 3.01 -11.19
N THR A 179 4.05 2.43 -10.22
CA THR A 179 3.55 2.26 -8.85
C THR A 179 3.03 3.56 -8.23
N GLN A 180 3.73 4.67 -8.47
CA GLN A 180 3.35 5.96 -7.90
C GLN A 180 2.04 6.49 -8.49
N CYS A 181 1.89 6.44 -9.83
CA CYS A 181 0.68 6.90 -10.50
C CYS A 181 -0.52 6.02 -10.18
N ASN A 182 -0.35 4.68 -10.20
CA ASN A 182 -1.37 3.72 -9.79
C ASN A 182 -1.87 3.98 -8.36
N SER A 183 -0.94 4.16 -7.41
CA SER A 183 -1.29 4.46 -6.02
C SER A 183 -1.96 5.83 -5.84
N SER A 184 -1.67 6.80 -6.71
CA SER A 184 -2.27 8.15 -6.66
C SER A 184 -3.66 8.17 -7.27
N LYS A 185 -3.88 7.41 -8.34
CA LYS A 185 -5.17 7.35 -9.03
C LYS A 185 -6.24 6.66 -8.18
N ARG A 186 -5.94 5.47 -7.65
CA ARG A 186 -6.93 4.66 -6.89
C ARG A 186 -8.22 4.45 -7.70
N ALA A 187 -9.39 4.76 -7.10
CA ALA A 187 -10.70 4.67 -7.74
C ALA A 187 -11.17 5.97 -8.44
N LYS A 188 -10.28 6.96 -8.58
CA LYS A 188 -10.62 8.21 -9.27
C LYS A 188 -10.82 8.01 -10.76
N THR A 189 -11.70 8.78 -11.36
CA THR A 189 -11.78 8.86 -12.82
C THR A 189 -10.53 9.54 -13.39
N ILE A 190 -10.30 9.37 -14.68
CA ILE A 190 -9.16 10.02 -15.35
C ILE A 190 -9.33 11.55 -15.37
N GLU A 191 -10.55 12.05 -15.50
CA GLU A 191 -10.92 13.46 -15.45
C GLU A 191 -10.62 14.05 -14.07
N GLU A 192 -11.06 13.40 -13.00
CA GLU A 192 -10.76 13.82 -11.62
C GLU A 192 -9.25 13.86 -11.38
N LEU A 193 -8.52 12.83 -11.83
CA LEU A 193 -7.07 12.77 -11.68
C LEU A 193 -6.37 13.93 -12.41
N PHE A 194 -6.86 14.26 -13.60
CA PHE A 194 -6.32 15.35 -14.41
C PHE A 194 -6.62 16.72 -13.80
N GLN A 195 -7.89 16.96 -13.40
CA GLN A 195 -8.33 18.23 -12.81
C GLN A 195 -7.67 18.51 -11.45
N LEU A 196 -7.44 17.49 -10.64
CA LEU A 196 -6.80 17.64 -9.33
C LEU A 196 -5.30 18.01 -9.42
N GLY A 197 -4.67 17.82 -10.59
CA GLY A 197 -3.27 18.19 -10.81
C GLY A 197 -2.26 17.44 -9.92
N TYR A 198 -2.65 16.32 -9.31
CA TYR A 198 -1.77 15.56 -8.42
C TYR A 198 -0.55 14.96 -9.11
N LEU A 199 -0.67 14.71 -10.41
CA LEU A 199 0.40 14.17 -11.23
C LEU A 199 0.92 15.29 -12.15
N LYS A 200 1.93 16.02 -11.71
CA LYS A 200 2.52 17.15 -12.43
C LYS A 200 2.91 16.85 -13.87
N GLU A 201 3.33 15.61 -14.14
CA GLU A 201 3.75 15.13 -15.45
C GLU A 201 2.58 14.62 -16.32
N PHE A 202 1.34 14.63 -15.80
CA PHE A 202 0.15 14.21 -16.53
C PHE A 202 -0.39 15.38 -17.37
N THR A 203 0.11 15.49 -18.58
CA THR A 203 -0.24 16.56 -19.53
C THR A 203 -1.51 16.24 -20.31
N GLN A 204 -2.07 17.28 -20.99
CA GLN A 204 -3.23 17.11 -21.87
C GLN A 204 -2.98 16.09 -23.00
N ASP A 205 -1.76 16.05 -23.56
CA ASP A 205 -1.42 15.09 -24.63
C ASP A 205 -1.49 13.65 -24.11
N LYS A 206 -1.01 13.40 -22.89
CA LYS A 206 -1.08 12.07 -22.27
C LYS A 206 -2.51 11.69 -21.95
N TYR A 207 -3.31 12.64 -21.46
CA TYR A 207 -4.74 12.45 -21.24
C TYR A 207 -5.43 12.04 -22.55
N ASN A 208 -5.26 12.84 -23.61
CA ASN A 208 -5.84 12.57 -24.93
C ASN A 208 -5.40 11.22 -25.51
N LYS A 209 -4.12 10.85 -25.32
CA LYS A 209 -3.59 9.56 -25.76
C LYS A 209 -4.22 8.39 -25.02
N ILE A 210 -4.50 8.52 -23.71
CA ILE A 210 -5.20 7.50 -22.94
C ILE A 210 -6.64 7.38 -23.42
N MET A 211 -7.35 8.49 -23.63
CA MET A 211 -8.73 8.48 -24.11
C MET A 211 -8.83 7.86 -25.51
N LEU A 212 -7.93 8.24 -26.42
CA LEU A 212 -7.88 7.67 -27.77
C LEU A 212 -7.63 6.14 -27.73
N TRP A 213 -6.76 5.68 -26.84
CA TRP A 213 -6.58 4.25 -26.62
C TRP A 213 -7.88 3.58 -26.18
N CYS A 214 -8.55 4.11 -25.16
CA CYS A 214 -9.75 3.51 -24.58
C CYS A 214 -10.97 3.54 -25.52
N ASP A 215 -11.05 4.53 -26.41
CA ASP A 215 -12.18 4.71 -27.32
C ASP A 215 -12.00 3.96 -28.65
N GLU A 216 -10.79 4.01 -29.21
CA GLU A 216 -10.57 3.59 -30.59
C GLU A 216 -9.39 2.62 -30.77
N ASP A 217 -8.18 3.03 -30.37
CA ASP A 217 -6.95 2.36 -30.81
C ASP A 217 -6.78 0.95 -30.29
N TYR A 218 -7.36 0.63 -29.11
CA TYR A 218 -7.36 -0.74 -28.58
C TYR A 218 -7.97 -1.78 -29.56
N LYS A 219 -8.91 -1.35 -30.43
CA LYS A 219 -9.65 -2.23 -31.35
C LYS A 219 -8.73 -3.00 -32.30
N GLN A 220 -7.55 -2.43 -32.59
CA GLN A 220 -6.55 -3.08 -33.43
C GLN A 220 -5.79 -4.21 -32.73
N TYR A 221 -5.87 -4.27 -31.39
CA TYR A 221 -5.06 -5.16 -30.56
C TYR A 221 -5.86 -6.13 -29.71
N ILE A 222 -7.18 -5.92 -29.60
CA ILE A 222 -8.06 -6.83 -28.83
C ILE A 222 -8.17 -8.17 -29.54
N GLU A 223 -8.02 -9.25 -28.81
CA GLU A 223 -8.15 -10.60 -29.30
C GLU A 223 -9.57 -11.12 -29.03
N GLU A 224 -10.11 -11.91 -29.97
CA GLU A 224 -11.34 -12.65 -29.73
C GLU A 224 -11.09 -13.70 -28.63
N LYS A 225 -11.90 -13.70 -27.60
CA LYS A 225 -11.78 -14.57 -26.44
C LYS A 225 -13.09 -15.27 -26.14
N PRO A 226 -13.05 -16.53 -25.67
CA PRO A 226 -14.26 -17.21 -25.24
C PRO A 226 -14.96 -16.45 -24.10
N ALA A 227 -16.28 -16.58 -24.01
CA ALA A 227 -17.08 -16.01 -22.93
C ALA A 227 -16.88 -16.70 -21.57
N TYR A 228 -15.95 -17.62 -21.49
CA TYR A 228 -15.67 -18.40 -20.29
C TYR A 228 -14.17 -18.53 -19.98
N LYS A 229 -13.85 -18.92 -18.75
CA LYS A 229 -12.50 -19.27 -18.29
C LYS A 229 -12.53 -20.53 -17.43
N ILE A 230 -11.62 -21.46 -17.70
CA ILE A 230 -11.42 -22.62 -16.83
C ILE A 230 -10.26 -22.32 -15.87
N LYS A 231 -10.55 -22.21 -14.58
CA LYS A 231 -9.56 -22.04 -13.52
C LYS A 231 -9.18 -23.39 -12.92
N ARG A 232 -7.94 -23.52 -12.48
CA ARG A 232 -7.44 -24.66 -11.72
C ARG A 232 -7.32 -24.27 -10.26
N LYS A 233 -7.91 -25.08 -9.38
CA LYS A 233 -7.89 -24.88 -7.93
C LYS A 233 -7.29 -26.07 -7.23
N ARG A 234 -6.36 -25.85 -6.34
CA ARG A 234 -5.82 -26.88 -5.48
C ARG A 234 -6.75 -27.09 -4.27
N ILE A 235 -7.08 -28.33 -4.01
CA ILE A 235 -7.85 -28.75 -2.84
C ILE A 235 -6.92 -29.59 -1.96
N ASP A 236 -6.68 -29.12 -0.75
CA ASP A 236 -5.84 -29.82 0.24
C ASP A 236 -6.75 -30.68 1.13
N ASN A 237 -6.38 -31.97 1.31
CA ASN A 237 -7.07 -32.93 2.17
C ASN A 237 -6.55 -32.82 3.62
N GLU A 238 -7.30 -33.32 4.57
CA GLU A 238 -6.93 -33.36 5.99
C GLU A 238 -5.68 -34.20 6.28
N ASP A 239 -5.40 -35.19 5.44
CA ASP A 239 -4.22 -36.07 5.51
C ASP A 239 -2.93 -35.44 4.96
N GLY A 240 -3.00 -34.19 4.49
CA GLY A 240 -1.87 -33.45 3.89
C GLY A 240 -1.65 -33.75 2.39
N THR A 241 -2.45 -34.63 1.79
CA THR A 241 -2.46 -34.83 0.33
C THR A 241 -3.26 -33.71 -0.35
N TYR A 242 -3.17 -33.60 -1.67
CA TYR A 242 -3.97 -32.65 -2.42
C TYR A 242 -4.37 -33.21 -3.78
N TYR A 243 -5.45 -32.62 -4.34
CA TYR A 243 -5.86 -32.86 -5.72
C TYR A 243 -6.24 -31.54 -6.40
N TRP A 244 -6.44 -31.61 -7.70
CA TRP A 244 -6.80 -30.44 -8.48
C TRP A 244 -8.24 -30.53 -8.93
N GLN A 245 -8.99 -29.44 -8.74
CA GLN A 245 -10.28 -29.20 -9.35
C GLN A 245 -10.17 -28.16 -10.46
N HIS A 246 -11.08 -28.24 -11.42
CA HIS A 246 -11.22 -27.29 -12.50
C HIS A 246 -12.60 -26.67 -12.43
N GLU A 247 -12.62 -25.33 -12.35
CA GLU A 247 -13.83 -24.53 -12.23
C GLU A 247 -14.09 -23.82 -13.56
N LEU A 248 -15.30 -23.99 -14.13
CA LEU A 248 -15.73 -23.24 -15.31
C LEU A 248 -16.44 -21.97 -14.87
N TRP A 249 -15.88 -20.84 -15.22
CA TRP A 249 -16.39 -19.52 -14.93
C TRP A 249 -16.82 -18.82 -16.21
N ILE A 250 -17.95 -18.10 -16.16
CA ILE A 250 -18.40 -17.23 -17.25
C ILE A 250 -18.04 -15.77 -16.99
N TYR A 251 -17.92 -15.02 -18.09
CA TYR A 251 -17.68 -13.59 -18.07
C TYR A 251 -18.98 -12.82 -18.30
N ASP A 252 -19.14 -11.67 -17.66
CA ASP A 252 -20.12 -10.66 -18.04
C ASP A 252 -19.65 -9.86 -19.28
N GLU A 253 -20.49 -8.92 -19.74
CA GLU A 253 -20.17 -8.03 -20.86
C GLU A 253 -18.91 -7.17 -20.63
N LYS A 254 -18.61 -6.85 -19.38
CA LYS A 254 -17.42 -6.12 -18.98
C LYS A 254 -16.19 -7.00 -18.73
N ARG A 255 -16.26 -8.30 -19.08
CA ARG A 255 -15.18 -9.28 -18.88
C ARG A 255 -14.80 -9.50 -17.42
N ASN A 256 -15.74 -9.33 -16.48
CA ASN A 256 -15.58 -9.80 -15.10
C ASN A 256 -16.04 -11.26 -15.01
N LEU A 257 -15.35 -12.08 -14.21
CA LEU A 257 -15.80 -13.43 -13.90
C LEU A 257 -16.94 -13.36 -12.87
N VAL A 258 -18.13 -13.72 -13.27
CA VAL A 258 -19.33 -13.53 -12.44
C VAL A 258 -19.90 -14.82 -11.85
N GLU A 259 -19.84 -15.94 -12.56
CA GLU A 259 -20.48 -17.17 -12.13
C GLU A 259 -19.60 -18.40 -12.38
N CYS A 260 -19.56 -19.32 -11.43
CA CYS A 260 -18.97 -20.64 -11.59
C CYS A 260 -20.06 -21.65 -11.97
N ILE A 261 -20.10 -22.05 -13.25
CA ILE A 261 -21.14 -22.94 -13.81
C ILE A 261 -20.95 -24.37 -13.33
N THR A 262 -19.74 -24.87 -13.26
CA THR A 262 -19.46 -26.24 -12.86
C THR A 262 -18.05 -26.41 -12.31
N VAL A 263 -17.86 -27.49 -11.55
CA VAL A 263 -16.56 -27.93 -11.03
C VAL A 263 -16.35 -29.39 -11.39
N LYS A 264 -15.21 -29.69 -12.01
CA LYS A 264 -14.84 -31.06 -12.43
C LYS A 264 -13.40 -31.38 -11.99
N ASN A 265 -13.06 -32.65 -12.02
CA ASN A 265 -11.72 -33.10 -11.68
C ASN A 265 -10.70 -32.85 -12.78
N SER A 266 -11.14 -32.73 -14.03
CA SER A 266 -10.26 -32.41 -15.16
C SER A 266 -10.82 -31.32 -16.07
N ARG A 267 -9.88 -30.57 -16.69
CA ARG A 267 -10.22 -29.58 -17.71
C ARG A 267 -10.86 -30.22 -18.93
N LYS A 268 -10.46 -31.45 -19.25
CA LYS A 268 -10.98 -32.19 -20.41
C LYS A 268 -12.48 -32.48 -20.27
N GLU A 269 -12.93 -32.93 -19.10
CA GLU A 269 -14.36 -33.16 -18.81
C GLU A 269 -15.20 -31.92 -19.05
N ILE A 270 -14.74 -30.72 -18.60
CA ILE A 270 -15.45 -29.46 -18.85
C ILE A 270 -15.55 -29.18 -20.36
N LEU A 271 -14.44 -29.33 -21.08
CA LEU A 271 -14.42 -29.09 -22.55
C LEU A 271 -15.29 -30.06 -23.32
N ASP A 272 -15.30 -31.30 -22.90
CA ASP A 272 -16.17 -32.34 -23.50
C ASP A 272 -17.66 -32.04 -23.23
N ASP A 273 -18.02 -31.62 -22.02
CA ASP A 273 -19.38 -31.20 -21.67
C ASP A 273 -19.84 -29.97 -22.47
N ILE A 274 -18.97 -28.97 -22.67
CA ILE A 274 -19.28 -27.84 -23.56
C ILE A 274 -19.49 -28.29 -24.99
N LYS A 275 -18.58 -29.11 -25.50
CA LYS A 275 -18.64 -29.62 -26.88
C LYS A 275 -19.88 -30.45 -27.16
N ASN A 276 -20.32 -31.26 -26.19
CA ASN A 276 -21.47 -32.12 -26.28
C ASN A 276 -22.80 -31.41 -25.98
N GLY A 277 -22.78 -30.11 -25.67
CA GLY A 277 -23.97 -29.32 -25.34
C GLY A 277 -24.56 -29.60 -23.96
N ASN A 278 -23.84 -30.32 -23.10
CA ASN A 278 -24.24 -30.57 -21.71
C ASN A 278 -24.13 -29.31 -20.86
N ILE A 279 -23.30 -28.36 -21.30
CA ILE A 279 -23.15 -27.03 -20.70
C ILE A 279 -23.33 -26.01 -21.83
N VAL A 280 -24.29 -25.11 -21.65
CA VAL A 280 -24.55 -23.96 -22.54
C VAL A 280 -23.86 -22.74 -21.96
N ILE A 281 -23.08 -22.06 -22.79
CA ILE A 281 -22.33 -20.87 -22.40
C ILE A 281 -22.79 -19.67 -23.24
#